data_3ed97b02925e16cfdeaae13ebc4dc38f
#
_entry.id   3ed97b02925e16cfdeaae13ebc4dc38f
#
_cell.length_a   1.000
_cell.length_b   1.000
_cell.length_c   1.000
_cell.angle_alpha   90.00
_cell.angle_beta   90.00
_cell.angle_gamma   90.00
#
_symmetry.space_group_name_H-M   'P 1'
#
loop_
_entity.id
_entity.type
_entity.pdbx_description
1 polymer ?
#
loop_
_entity_poly.entity_id
_entity_poly.type
_entity_poly.pdbx_seq_one_letter_code
_entity_poly.pdbx_strand_id
1 'polypeptide(L)'
;MKRTFVTVMPNHIGAFLKASRCFAEIGVNITRVSYNKAVDSHMLFIDAEGTADKLDEAARRLTQIGYLQCDESGRSVILLEFRLRDVSGSVTAVLELISEFSFNISYISSQENGSDYQYFKMGIVAGESERLDAFLAEAGKLCTVRVIDYNRADKIYDNSVFYVHFADQLSSLMQISADSREALLVNTNLAMQQLDESGVSPYRTFDSISRFCELLSKARGADFTPRITEHRVTDNTDIILIEPPCGSNTAIIRSGGRYLFVDTGYAYCRAEMRRIFAELIPGFDGMKKEVFVTHADVDHCGLLPDFDTVYASAETAECLRMEYADGDGYREKNPLHKPYIQICKILTSYTPVDPAKVVTVGEARTEENGGEVLTRTGSFDFGDLHFELYRGGGGHLTGESVLIDYENSVVFSGDVYVNMKDMTEKQAQYNRYAPI
;
A
#
# COMPACT_ATOMS: atom_id res chain seq x y z
N MET A 1 13.47 14.62 4.28
CA MET A 1 12.86 13.27 4.14
C MET A 1 11.81 13.13 5.22
N LYS A 2 10.71 12.40 4.94
CA LYS A 2 9.67 12.10 5.95
C LYS A 2 9.90 10.71 6.51
N ARG A 3 9.60 10.49 7.81
CA ARG A 3 9.63 9.18 8.47
C ARG A 3 8.50 9.09 9.48
N THR A 4 7.82 7.94 9.51
CA THR A 4 6.84 7.60 10.54
C THR A 4 7.54 6.85 11.68
N PHE A 5 7.31 7.29 12.91
CA PHE A 5 7.75 6.62 14.12
C PHE A 5 6.54 5.98 14.78
N VAL A 6 6.60 4.67 14.96
CA VAL A 6 5.61 3.90 15.72
C VAL A 6 6.24 3.59 17.08
N THR A 7 5.62 4.06 18.14
CA THR A 7 6.16 3.91 19.50
C THR A 7 5.05 3.68 20.51
N VAL A 8 5.42 3.15 21.66
CA VAL A 8 4.50 2.91 22.75
C VAL A 8 4.62 4.06 23.76
N MET A 9 3.54 4.81 23.95
CA MET A 9 3.51 5.96 24.84
C MET A 9 2.92 5.58 26.20
N PRO A 10 3.60 5.85 27.32
CA PRO A 10 3.08 5.54 28.64
C PRO A 10 1.85 6.41 28.95
N ASN A 11 0.90 5.82 29.70
CA ASN A 11 -0.35 6.49 30.07
C ASN A 11 -0.17 7.37 31.31
N HIS A 12 0.49 8.52 31.14
CA HIS A 12 0.60 9.53 32.21
C HIS A 12 0.65 10.94 31.64
N ILE A 13 0.35 11.93 32.50
CA ILE A 13 0.40 13.36 32.16
C ILE A 13 1.77 13.72 31.63
N GLY A 14 1.82 14.44 30.49
CA GLY A 14 3.06 14.89 29.85
C GLY A 14 3.80 13.83 29.03
N ALA A 15 3.25 12.63 28.84
CA ALA A 15 3.91 11.58 28.04
C ALA A 15 4.18 12.03 26.60
N PHE A 16 3.18 12.61 25.93
CA PHE A 16 3.37 13.14 24.59
C PHE A 16 4.28 14.37 24.54
N LEU A 17 4.27 15.21 25.57
CA LEU A 17 5.19 16.34 25.69
C LEU A 17 6.66 15.87 25.68
N LYS A 18 6.99 14.77 26.35
CA LYS A 18 8.33 14.18 26.30
C LYS A 18 8.70 13.72 24.89
N ALA A 19 7.77 13.08 24.19
CA ALA A 19 7.98 12.68 22.79
C ALA A 19 8.21 13.88 21.89
N SER A 20 7.35 14.91 21.96
CA SER A 20 7.46 16.10 21.10
C SER A 20 8.79 16.86 21.33
N ARG A 21 9.29 16.91 22.55
CA ARG A 21 10.61 17.50 22.86
C ARG A 21 11.76 16.79 22.17
N CYS A 22 11.70 15.46 21.98
CA CYS A 22 12.72 14.71 21.26
C CYS A 22 12.92 15.20 19.84
N PHE A 23 11.86 15.70 19.20
CA PHE A 23 11.88 16.27 17.85
C PHE A 23 12.22 17.77 17.88
N ALA A 24 11.56 18.55 18.73
CA ALA A 24 11.72 20.00 18.81
C ALA A 24 13.16 20.43 19.12
N GLU A 25 13.82 19.78 20.08
CA GLU A 25 15.19 20.10 20.50
C GLU A 25 16.26 19.89 19.43
N ILE A 26 15.97 19.05 18.44
CA ILE A 26 16.87 18.81 17.31
C ILE A 26 16.39 19.49 16.02
N GLY A 27 15.31 20.29 16.12
CA GLY A 27 14.74 21.04 14.99
C GLY A 27 14.18 20.12 13.90
N VAL A 28 13.49 19.06 14.30
CA VAL A 28 12.70 18.19 13.41
C VAL A 28 11.24 18.60 13.52
N ASN A 29 10.57 18.78 12.38
CA ASN A 29 9.15 19.12 12.34
C ASN A 29 8.30 17.86 12.44
N ILE A 30 7.33 17.84 13.36
CA ILE A 30 6.29 16.81 13.41
C ILE A 30 5.18 17.24 12.46
N THR A 31 4.97 16.48 11.40
CA THR A 31 3.96 16.79 10.38
C THR A 31 2.61 16.17 10.72
N ARG A 32 2.61 15.10 11.54
CA ARG A 32 1.40 14.37 11.94
C ARG A 32 1.59 13.60 13.23
N VAL A 33 0.51 13.46 14.00
CA VAL A 33 0.44 12.57 15.17
C VAL A 33 -0.89 11.83 15.18
N SER A 34 -0.86 10.55 15.52
CA SER A 34 -2.06 9.77 15.81
C SER A 34 -1.84 8.94 17.06
N TYR A 35 -2.76 9.05 18.01
CA TYR A 35 -2.76 8.33 19.29
C TYR A 35 -4.18 8.11 19.75
N ASN A 36 -4.51 6.88 20.14
CA ASN A 36 -5.82 6.58 20.69
C ASN A 36 -5.77 5.54 21.80
N LYS A 37 -6.13 5.99 22.99
CA LYS A 37 -6.13 5.20 24.21
C LYS A 37 -7.21 4.11 24.26
N ALA A 38 -8.33 4.31 23.57
CA ALA A 38 -9.50 3.44 23.75
C ALA A 38 -9.36 2.07 23.08
N VAL A 39 -8.32 1.87 22.25
CA VAL A 39 -8.15 0.70 21.37
C VAL A 39 -6.91 -0.08 21.63
N ASP A 40 -5.79 0.59 21.55
CA ASP A 40 -4.51 0.13 22.07
C ASP A 40 -3.99 1.25 22.95
N SER A 41 -3.96 0.98 24.24
CA SER A 41 -3.68 1.95 25.27
C SER A 41 -2.31 2.63 25.13
N HIS A 42 -1.51 2.28 24.12
CA HIS A 42 -0.10 2.63 24.14
C HIS A 42 0.51 3.00 22.80
N MET A 43 -0.13 2.78 21.65
CA MET A 43 0.47 3.08 20.34
C MET A 43 0.34 4.55 19.96
N LEU A 44 1.50 5.16 19.67
CA LEU A 44 1.63 6.53 19.20
C LEU A 44 2.35 6.53 17.84
N PHE A 45 1.71 7.13 16.85
CA PHE A 45 2.27 7.35 15.51
C PHE A 45 2.68 8.81 15.38
N ILE A 46 3.93 9.05 14.98
CA ILE A 46 4.48 10.39 14.77
C ILE A 46 5.12 10.43 13.37
N ASP A 47 4.55 11.20 12.46
CA ASP A 47 5.19 11.53 11.20
C ASP A 47 6.05 12.77 11.39
N ALA A 48 7.31 12.69 10.97
CA ALA A 48 8.25 13.78 11.13
C ALA A 48 9.08 14.01 9.87
N GLU A 49 9.46 15.26 9.63
CA GLU A 49 10.28 15.68 8.50
C GLU A 49 11.61 16.30 8.95
N GLY A 50 12.71 15.79 8.36
CA GLY A 50 14.07 16.23 8.70
C GLY A 50 15.13 15.58 7.82
N THR A 51 16.42 15.84 8.13
CA THR A 51 17.54 15.08 7.54
C THR A 51 17.62 13.68 8.15
N ALA A 52 18.23 12.72 7.45
CA ALA A 52 18.37 11.34 7.93
C ALA A 52 19.00 11.29 9.33
N ASP A 53 20.12 11.99 9.54
CA ASP A 53 20.84 12.01 10.84
C ASP A 53 19.95 12.53 11.98
N LYS A 54 19.12 13.56 11.72
CA LYS A 54 18.19 14.10 12.71
C LYS A 54 17.06 13.13 13.02
N LEU A 55 16.54 12.43 12.01
CA LEU A 55 15.49 11.42 12.21
C LEU A 55 16.02 10.20 12.97
N ASP A 56 17.28 9.80 12.77
CA ASP A 56 17.96 8.75 13.55
C ASP A 56 18.21 9.20 14.99
N GLU A 57 18.57 10.46 15.21
CA GLU A 57 18.67 11.03 16.54
C GLU A 57 17.32 11.06 17.26
N ALA A 58 16.24 11.42 16.55
CA ALA A 58 14.89 11.37 17.11
C ALA A 58 14.52 9.94 17.56
N ALA A 59 14.80 8.92 16.73
CA ALA A 59 14.59 7.52 17.09
C ALA A 59 15.35 7.12 18.38
N ARG A 60 16.61 7.49 18.49
CA ARG A 60 17.42 7.22 19.69
C ARG A 60 16.85 7.89 20.95
N ARG A 61 16.41 9.14 20.84
CA ARG A 61 15.80 9.89 21.96
C ARG A 61 14.48 9.29 22.40
N LEU A 62 13.61 8.89 21.45
CA LEU A 62 12.36 8.20 21.75
C LEU A 62 12.61 6.89 22.50
N THR A 63 13.63 6.13 22.13
CA THR A 63 14.04 4.91 22.84
C THR A 63 14.55 5.22 24.25
N GLN A 64 15.35 6.28 24.43
CA GLN A 64 15.93 6.66 25.72
C GLN A 64 14.89 7.10 26.76
N ILE A 65 13.79 7.72 26.34
CA ILE A 65 12.74 8.15 27.27
C ILE A 65 11.84 7.00 27.75
N GLY A 66 12.00 5.79 27.17
CA GLY A 66 11.42 4.55 27.67
C GLY A 66 9.89 4.55 27.71
N TYR A 67 9.24 4.31 26.59
CA TYR A 67 7.79 4.12 26.58
C TYR A 67 7.43 2.70 27.00
N LEU A 68 6.93 2.49 28.25
CA LEU A 68 6.43 1.21 28.75
C LEU A 68 5.14 1.39 29.56
N GLN A 69 4.30 0.37 29.53
CA GLN A 69 2.87 0.29 29.87
C GLN A 69 2.46 0.53 31.34
N CYS A 70 1.25 1.05 31.64
CA CYS A 70 0.17 0.48 32.44
C CYS A 70 -1.01 1.37 32.86
N ASP A 71 -2.15 0.82 32.79
CA ASP A 71 -3.49 0.74 33.45
C ASP A 71 -4.37 1.94 33.85
N GLU A 72 -5.73 1.70 33.83
CA GLU A 72 -6.89 2.57 33.65
C GLU A 72 -7.72 2.98 34.87
N SER A 73 -8.53 4.03 34.76
CA SER A 73 -9.92 4.15 35.28
C SER A 73 -10.67 5.39 34.74
N GLY A 74 -11.99 5.27 34.52
CA GLY A 74 -12.87 6.14 33.76
C GLY A 74 -13.05 7.60 34.21
N ARG A 75 -12.96 8.51 33.23
CA ARG A 75 -13.32 9.95 33.33
C ARG A 75 -13.85 10.44 31.98
N SER A 76 -14.66 11.54 31.97
CA SER A 76 -15.21 12.12 30.74
C SER A 76 -14.11 12.76 29.87
N VAL A 77 -14.16 12.49 28.58
CA VAL A 77 -13.21 13.03 27.59
C VAL A 77 -13.88 14.17 26.84
N ILE A 78 -13.20 15.31 26.72
CA ILE A 78 -13.63 16.47 25.94
C ILE A 78 -12.74 16.57 24.72
N LEU A 79 -13.32 16.64 23.53
CA LEU A 79 -12.60 16.76 22.28
C LEU A 79 -12.40 18.24 21.92
N LEU A 80 -11.13 18.62 21.73
CA LEU A 80 -10.72 19.96 21.35
C LEU A 80 -9.99 19.94 20.01
N GLU A 81 -10.23 20.96 19.18
CA GLU A 81 -9.49 21.21 17.95
C GLU A 81 -8.62 22.47 18.12
N PHE A 82 -7.32 22.33 17.87
CA PHE A 82 -6.33 23.41 17.92
C PHE A 82 -5.82 23.69 16.52
N ARG A 83 -5.88 24.97 16.09
CA ARG A 83 -5.27 25.43 14.85
C ARG A 83 -3.92 26.08 15.17
N LEU A 84 -2.83 25.42 14.79
CA LEU A 84 -1.45 25.84 15.06
C LEU A 84 -0.72 26.19 13.78
N ARG A 85 0.29 27.05 13.85
CA ARG A 85 1.19 27.27 12.71
C ARG A 85 1.99 26.01 12.43
N ASP A 86 2.21 25.69 11.14
CA ASP A 86 3.00 24.51 10.74
C ASP A 86 4.51 24.83 10.81
N VAL A 87 5.00 24.96 12.04
CA VAL A 87 6.42 25.18 12.34
C VAL A 87 6.86 24.28 13.49
N SER A 88 8.14 23.92 13.49
CA SER A 88 8.72 23.09 14.54
C SER A 88 8.46 23.66 15.93
N GLY A 89 7.89 22.83 16.83
CA GLY A 89 7.62 23.20 18.22
C GLY A 89 6.26 23.89 18.47
N SER A 90 5.45 24.17 17.45
CA SER A 90 4.18 24.88 17.61
C SER A 90 3.20 24.18 18.55
N VAL A 91 3.17 22.83 18.52
CA VAL A 91 2.32 22.04 19.40
C VAL A 91 2.86 22.00 20.85
N THR A 92 4.16 22.24 21.05
CA THR A 92 4.81 22.12 22.37
C THR A 92 4.18 23.06 23.40
N ALA A 93 3.89 24.31 23.02
CA ALA A 93 3.28 25.29 23.94
C ALA A 93 1.87 24.84 24.42
N VAL A 94 1.08 24.24 23.53
CA VAL A 94 -0.23 23.67 23.88
C VAL A 94 -0.07 22.46 24.82
N LEU A 95 0.90 21.59 24.55
CA LEU A 95 1.15 20.41 25.39
C LEU A 95 1.69 20.80 26.78
N GLU A 96 2.51 21.83 26.86
CA GLU A 96 2.96 22.41 28.13
C GLU A 96 1.79 22.94 28.94
N LEU A 97 0.89 23.71 28.30
CA LEU A 97 -0.31 24.21 28.94
C LEU A 97 -1.25 23.07 29.43
N ILE A 98 -1.45 22.03 28.61
CA ILE A 98 -2.22 20.84 29.02
C ILE A 98 -1.58 20.18 30.26
N SER A 99 -0.25 20.12 30.29
CA SER A 99 0.49 19.57 31.43
C SER A 99 0.38 20.44 32.69
N GLU A 100 0.45 21.78 32.57
CA GLU A 100 0.26 22.73 33.68
C GLU A 100 -1.11 22.59 34.32
N PHE A 101 -2.15 22.41 33.51
CA PHE A 101 -3.50 22.15 34.00
C PHE A 101 -3.71 20.71 34.50
N SER A 102 -2.67 19.87 34.45
CA SER A 102 -2.71 18.46 34.84
C SER A 102 -3.78 17.65 34.11
N PHE A 103 -4.06 18.00 32.87
CA PHE A 103 -4.94 17.22 32.02
C PHE A 103 -4.20 16.07 31.37
N ASN A 104 -4.89 14.93 31.23
CA ASN A 104 -4.36 13.79 30.47
C ASN A 104 -4.95 13.77 29.07
N ILE A 105 -4.11 13.46 28.07
CA ILE A 105 -4.55 13.30 26.69
C ILE A 105 -5.01 11.85 26.50
N SER A 106 -6.26 11.65 26.10
CA SER A 106 -6.81 10.33 25.78
C SER A 106 -6.81 10.05 24.28
N TYR A 107 -6.74 11.12 23.48
CA TYR A 107 -6.74 11.05 22.03
C TYR A 107 -5.95 12.21 21.45
N ILE A 108 -5.22 11.99 20.37
CA ILE A 108 -4.59 13.04 19.56
C ILE A 108 -4.52 12.61 18.11
N SER A 109 -4.92 13.50 17.23
CA SER A 109 -4.78 13.37 15.78
C SER A 109 -4.40 14.71 15.19
N SER A 110 -3.59 14.73 14.16
CA SER A 110 -3.28 15.93 13.38
C SER A 110 -3.39 15.64 11.89
N GLN A 111 -3.73 16.69 11.12
CA GLN A 111 -3.86 16.61 9.67
C GLN A 111 -2.93 17.63 9.03
N GLU A 112 -2.14 17.16 8.05
CA GLU A 112 -1.37 18.01 7.15
C GLU A 112 -2.30 18.43 5.99
N ASN A 113 -2.54 19.73 5.83
CA ASN A 113 -3.44 20.26 4.80
C ASN A 113 -2.75 21.13 3.75
N GLY A 114 -1.41 21.11 3.71
CA GLY A 114 -0.60 21.88 2.76
C GLY A 114 -0.71 23.41 2.95
N SER A 115 -1.26 23.89 4.10
CA SER A 115 -1.33 25.29 4.45
C SER A 115 -0.25 25.64 5.51
N ASP A 116 -0.15 26.95 5.83
CA ASP A 116 0.74 27.45 6.90
C ASP A 116 0.26 27.01 8.32
N TYR A 117 -0.80 26.22 8.42
CA TYR A 117 -1.42 25.80 9.67
C TYR A 117 -1.70 24.32 9.66
N GLN A 118 -1.54 23.70 10.84
CA GLN A 118 -1.99 22.33 11.16
C GLN A 118 -3.18 22.37 12.12
N TYR A 119 -4.07 21.38 11.98
CA TYR A 119 -5.20 21.18 12.88
C TYR A 119 -4.93 19.94 13.74
N PHE A 120 -4.88 20.14 15.05
CA PHE A 120 -4.75 19.07 16.03
C PHE A 120 -6.08 18.85 16.72
N LYS A 121 -6.59 17.63 16.69
CA LYS A 121 -7.73 17.19 17.50
C LYS A 121 -7.16 16.43 18.70
N MET A 122 -7.52 16.85 19.91
CA MET A 122 -7.06 16.23 21.15
C MET A 122 -8.25 15.94 22.06
N GLY A 123 -8.34 14.67 22.50
CA GLY A 123 -9.24 14.28 23.58
C GLY A 123 -8.57 14.53 24.93
N ILE A 124 -9.13 15.38 25.74
CA ILE A 124 -8.61 15.75 27.05
C ILE A 124 -9.49 15.18 28.15
N VAL A 125 -8.88 14.46 29.10
CA VAL A 125 -9.59 13.96 30.28
C VAL A 125 -9.62 15.08 31.33
N ALA A 126 -10.77 15.76 31.43
CA ALA A 126 -11.00 16.84 32.40
C ALA A 126 -11.79 16.33 33.60
N GLY A 127 -11.31 16.64 34.80
CA GLY A 127 -12.00 16.27 36.06
C GLY A 127 -13.01 17.29 36.58
N GLU A 128 -12.83 18.57 36.25
CA GLU A 128 -13.64 19.69 36.78
C GLU A 128 -13.86 20.75 35.69
N SER A 129 -15.10 21.24 35.55
CA SER A 129 -15.44 22.17 34.47
C SER A 129 -14.76 23.54 34.60
N GLU A 130 -14.56 24.06 35.82
CA GLU A 130 -13.93 25.37 36.06
C GLU A 130 -12.47 25.40 35.58
N ARG A 131 -11.76 24.29 35.69
CA ARG A 131 -10.39 24.18 35.17
C ARG A 131 -10.33 24.13 33.65
N LEU A 132 -11.37 23.57 33.01
CA LEU A 132 -11.46 23.54 31.56
C LEU A 132 -11.66 24.93 30.98
N ASP A 133 -12.56 25.77 31.58
CA ASP A 133 -12.79 27.14 31.12
C ASP A 133 -11.52 28.00 31.23
N ALA A 134 -10.79 27.85 32.34
CA ALA A 134 -9.51 28.52 32.53
C ALA A 134 -8.46 28.04 31.49
N PHE A 135 -8.38 26.75 31.24
CA PHE A 135 -7.52 26.20 30.20
C PHE A 135 -7.85 26.75 28.81
N LEU A 136 -9.13 26.74 28.43
CA LEU A 136 -9.57 27.27 27.13
C LEU A 136 -9.23 28.76 26.96
N ALA A 137 -9.35 29.54 28.02
CA ALA A 137 -8.96 30.96 28.02
C ALA A 137 -7.46 31.15 27.78
N GLU A 138 -6.61 30.35 28.41
CA GLU A 138 -5.15 30.42 28.20
C GLU A 138 -4.76 29.86 26.82
N ALA A 139 -5.35 28.74 26.39
CA ALA A 139 -5.09 28.15 25.09
C ALA A 139 -5.49 29.09 23.94
N GLY A 140 -6.58 29.85 24.14
CA GLY A 140 -7.03 30.86 23.18
C GLY A 140 -6.07 32.02 22.97
N LYS A 141 -5.11 32.24 23.89
CA LYS A 141 -4.01 33.22 23.73
C LYS A 141 -2.88 32.68 22.86
N LEU A 142 -2.71 31.36 22.80
CA LEU A 142 -1.64 30.69 22.05
C LEU A 142 -2.08 30.39 20.61
N CYS A 143 -3.32 29.97 20.42
CA CYS A 143 -3.84 29.52 19.14
C CYS A 143 -5.38 29.59 19.07
N THR A 144 -5.94 29.33 17.89
CA THR A 144 -7.40 29.11 17.80
C THR A 144 -7.73 27.74 18.38
N VAL A 145 -8.59 27.72 19.41
CA VAL A 145 -9.09 26.48 20.02
C VAL A 145 -10.61 26.40 19.86
N ARG A 146 -11.13 25.23 19.55
CA ARG A 146 -12.57 24.95 19.41
C ARG A 146 -12.95 23.68 20.16
N VAL A 147 -14.01 23.75 20.96
CA VAL A 147 -14.63 22.55 21.55
C VAL A 147 -15.47 21.87 20.48
N ILE A 148 -15.21 20.59 20.24
CA ILE A 148 -16.01 19.76 19.35
C ILE A 148 -17.06 19.06 20.19
N ASP A 149 -18.35 19.37 19.95
CA ASP A 149 -19.46 18.82 20.73
C ASP A 149 -19.61 17.30 20.47
N TYR A 150 -19.52 16.52 21.55
CA TYR A 150 -19.59 15.06 21.53
C TYR A 150 -21.01 14.51 21.36
N ASN A 151 -22.05 15.36 21.45
CA ASN A 151 -23.45 14.93 21.46
C ASN A 151 -24.09 14.74 20.08
N ARG A 152 -23.39 14.99 19.00
CA ARG A 152 -23.86 14.58 17.67
C ARG A 152 -23.34 13.19 17.37
N ALA A 153 -24.26 12.26 17.31
CA ALA A 153 -24.11 10.83 17.06
C ALA A 153 -23.55 10.45 15.67
N ASP A 154 -22.75 11.28 15.08
CA ASP A 154 -21.86 10.87 14.01
C ASP A 154 -20.67 10.20 14.69
N LYS A 155 -20.70 8.89 14.65
CA LYS A 155 -19.63 8.00 15.09
C LYS A 155 -18.30 8.57 14.58
N ILE A 156 -17.59 9.31 15.43
CA ILE A 156 -16.16 9.48 15.26
C ILE A 156 -15.62 8.08 15.57
N TYR A 157 -15.59 7.23 14.53
CA TYR A 157 -14.82 6.01 14.60
C TYR A 157 -13.41 6.46 14.88
N ASP A 158 -12.94 6.06 16.01
CA ASP A 158 -11.58 6.19 16.40
C ASP A 158 -10.73 5.46 15.34
N ASN A 159 -10.16 6.25 14.44
CA ASN A 159 -9.43 5.73 13.30
C ASN A 159 -8.26 4.83 13.76
N SER A 160 -7.70 5.11 14.94
CA SER A 160 -6.58 4.32 15.49
C SER A 160 -7.00 2.91 15.87
N VAL A 161 -8.22 2.71 16.41
CA VAL A 161 -8.79 1.37 16.69
C VAL A 161 -8.82 0.56 15.42
N PHE A 162 -9.39 1.21 14.42
CA PHE A 162 -9.69 0.53 13.18
C PHE A 162 -8.43 0.03 12.50
N TYR A 163 -7.41 0.87 12.27
CA TYR A 163 -6.27 0.44 11.48
C TYR A 163 -5.33 -0.52 12.22
N VAL A 164 -5.21 -0.43 13.56
CA VAL A 164 -4.45 -1.44 14.33
C VAL A 164 -5.16 -2.80 14.25
N HIS A 165 -6.47 -2.83 14.53
CA HIS A 165 -7.24 -4.07 14.41
C HIS A 165 -7.23 -4.63 12.99
N PHE A 166 -7.39 -3.77 11.99
CA PHE A 166 -7.32 -4.12 10.58
C PHE A 166 -5.95 -4.73 10.22
N ALA A 167 -4.84 -4.08 10.60
CA ALA A 167 -3.51 -4.60 10.33
C ALA A 167 -3.27 -5.95 11.03
N ASP A 168 -3.74 -6.13 12.26
CA ASP A 168 -3.62 -7.39 13.01
C ASP A 168 -4.44 -8.52 12.38
N GLN A 169 -5.67 -8.21 12.01
CA GLN A 169 -6.56 -9.16 11.34
C GLN A 169 -5.96 -9.63 10.01
N LEU A 170 -5.50 -8.69 9.17
CA LEU A 170 -4.91 -9.05 7.89
C LEU A 170 -3.56 -9.73 8.03
N SER A 171 -2.74 -9.33 9.00
CA SER A 171 -1.46 -10.00 9.28
C SER A 171 -1.66 -11.47 9.64
N SER A 172 -2.66 -11.76 10.47
CA SER A 172 -3.01 -13.13 10.84
C SER A 172 -3.60 -13.92 9.66
N LEU A 173 -4.50 -13.30 8.89
CA LEU A 173 -5.17 -13.92 7.74
C LEU A 173 -4.19 -14.26 6.63
N MET A 174 -3.29 -13.32 6.30
CA MET A 174 -2.34 -13.44 5.19
C MET A 174 -0.99 -14.04 5.62
N GLN A 175 -0.82 -14.34 6.91
CA GLN A 175 0.40 -14.92 7.49
C GLN A 175 1.67 -14.08 7.18
N ILE A 176 1.56 -12.76 7.27
CA ILE A 176 2.67 -11.84 7.02
C ILE A 176 3.66 -11.80 8.20
N SER A 177 4.95 -11.50 7.88
CA SER A 177 6.01 -11.39 8.89
C SER A 177 5.79 -10.21 9.84
N ALA A 178 6.48 -10.21 10.98
CA ALA A 178 6.43 -9.10 11.94
C ALA A 178 6.87 -7.77 11.32
N ASP A 179 7.94 -7.78 10.51
CA ASP A 179 8.44 -6.57 9.84
C ASP A 179 7.43 -6.04 8.81
N SER A 180 6.81 -6.95 8.04
CA SER A 180 5.76 -6.58 7.08
C SER A 180 4.49 -6.08 7.78
N ARG A 181 4.18 -6.59 8.99
CA ARG A 181 3.06 -6.10 9.81
C ARG A 181 3.27 -4.65 10.23
N GLU A 182 4.49 -4.26 10.63
CA GLU A 182 4.78 -2.86 10.98
C GLU A 182 4.60 -1.95 9.76
N ALA A 183 5.13 -2.35 8.61
CA ALA A 183 4.93 -1.62 7.36
C ALA A 183 3.45 -1.53 6.96
N LEU A 184 2.67 -2.61 7.13
CA LEU A 184 1.23 -2.61 6.89
C LEU A 184 0.52 -1.61 7.79
N LEU A 185 0.86 -1.60 9.09
CA LEU A 185 0.27 -0.70 10.06
C LEU A 185 0.52 0.78 9.71
N VAL A 186 1.76 1.13 9.35
CA VAL A 186 2.14 2.49 8.91
C VAL A 186 1.34 2.90 7.68
N ASN A 187 1.31 2.07 6.64
CA ASN A 187 0.63 2.42 5.39
C ASN A 187 -0.89 2.45 5.54
N THR A 188 -1.47 1.59 6.38
CA THR A 188 -2.91 1.63 6.70
C THR A 188 -3.27 2.95 7.39
N ASN A 189 -2.46 3.40 8.34
CA ASN A 189 -2.64 4.68 9.01
C ASN A 189 -2.54 5.86 8.03
N LEU A 190 -1.55 5.87 7.12
CA LEU A 190 -1.39 6.89 6.09
C LEU A 190 -2.58 6.90 5.10
N ALA A 191 -2.99 5.73 4.61
CA ALA A 191 -4.13 5.61 3.70
C ALA A 191 -5.45 6.07 4.35
N MET A 192 -5.68 5.72 5.62
CA MET A 192 -6.84 6.15 6.39
C MET A 192 -6.93 7.67 6.42
N GLN A 193 -5.82 8.32 6.75
CA GLN A 193 -5.77 9.77 6.82
C GLN A 193 -6.05 10.43 5.46
N GLN A 194 -5.40 9.96 4.40
CA GLN A 194 -5.58 10.54 3.06
C GLN A 194 -7.02 10.40 2.56
N LEU A 195 -7.66 9.27 2.84
CA LEU A 195 -9.08 9.07 2.50
C LEU A 195 -9.97 10.05 3.29
N ASP A 196 -9.71 10.21 4.58
CA ASP A 196 -10.47 11.12 5.45
C ASP A 196 -10.30 12.59 5.02
N GLU A 197 -9.07 13.02 4.73
CA GLU A 197 -8.76 14.36 4.19
C GLU A 197 -9.41 14.63 2.84
N SER A 198 -9.54 13.60 2.00
CA SER A 198 -10.20 13.68 0.70
C SER A 198 -11.72 13.62 0.77
N GLY A 199 -12.30 13.46 1.96
CA GLY A 199 -13.74 13.29 2.16
C GLY A 199 -14.29 11.95 1.65
N VAL A 200 -13.41 10.98 1.39
CA VAL A 200 -13.76 9.63 0.99
C VAL A 200 -13.90 8.76 2.22
N SER A 201 -14.99 7.99 2.31
CA SER A 201 -15.18 7.09 3.45
C SER A 201 -14.10 6.01 3.51
N PRO A 202 -13.20 6.02 4.49
CA PRO A 202 -12.15 5.01 4.61
C PRO A 202 -12.73 3.61 4.77
N TYR A 203 -13.88 3.50 5.43
CA TYR A 203 -14.55 2.24 5.72
C TYR A 203 -14.79 1.39 4.46
N ARG A 204 -15.24 1.99 3.37
CA ARG A 204 -15.49 1.26 2.12
C ARG A 204 -14.22 0.68 1.52
N THR A 205 -13.15 1.46 1.50
CA THR A 205 -11.85 1.04 0.97
C THR A 205 -11.29 -0.13 1.78
N PHE A 206 -11.31 -0.02 3.10
CA PHE A 206 -10.76 -1.07 3.96
C PHE A 206 -11.66 -2.32 4.02
N ASP A 207 -12.99 -2.19 3.91
CA ASP A 207 -13.89 -3.33 3.74
C ASP A 207 -13.58 -4.09 2.44
N SER A 208 -13.34 -3.38 1.34
CA SER A 208 -12.93 -3.99 0.07
C SER A 208 -11.59 -4.73 0.19
N ILE A 209 -10.59 -4.11 0.83
CA ILE A 209 -9.29 -4.76 1.08
C ILE A 209 -9.45 -6.02 1.94
N SER A 210 -10.26 -5.95 3.02
CA SER A 210 -10.51 -7.12 3.88
C SER A 210 -11.15 -8.27 3.10
N ARG A 211 -12.16 -7.99 2.29
CA ARG A 211 -12.84 -9.00 1.47
C ARG A 211 -11.92 -9.58 0.39
N PHE A 212 -11.11 -8.73 -0.23
CA PHE A 212 -10.07 -9.17 -1.15
C PHE A 212 -9.13 -10.17 -0.48
N CYS A 213 -8.60 -9.84 0.71
CA CYS A 213 -7.72 -10.74 1.47
C CYS A 213 -8.41 -12.03 1.89
N GLU A 214 -9.68 -11.97 2.31
CA GLU A 214 -10.48 -13.17 2.63
C GLU A 214 -10.62 -14.11 1.43
N LEU A 215 -10.86 -13.58 0.25
CA LEU A 215 -10.96 -14.37 -0.97
C LEU A 215 -9.60 -14.93 -1.39
N LEU A 216 -8.56 -14.10 -1.34
CA LEU A 216 -7.20 -14.49 -1.69
C LEU A 216 -6.68 -15.58 -0.73
N SER A 217 -6.92 -15.45 0.58
CA SER A 217 -6.51 -16.45 1.57
C SER A 217 -7.19 -17.82 1.40
N LYS A 218 -8.41 -17.85 0.85
CA LYS A 218 -9.13 -19.07 0.52
C LYS A 218 -8.67 -19.73 -0.78
N ALA A 219 -8.01 -18.98 -1.66
CA ALA A 219 -7.50 -19.50 -2.93
C ALA A 219 -6.08 -20.06 -2.74
N ARG A 220 -5.91 -21.03 -1.82
CA ARG A 220 -4.61 -21.64 -1.51
C ARG A 220 -4.71 -23.17 -1.30
N GLY A 221 -3.58 -23.85 -1.40
CA GLY A 221 -3.47 -25.29 -1.14
C GLY A 221 -4.39 -26.09 -2.04
N ALA A 222 -5.26 -26.92 -1.43
CA ALA A 222 -6.23 -27.77 -2.14
C ALA A 222 -7.36 -26.95 -2.79
N ASP A 223 -7.65 -25.75 -2.29
CA ASP A 223 -8.70 -24.86 -2.81
C ASP A 223 -8.23 -24.00 -3.99
N PHE A 224 -6.92 -24.00 -4.27
CA PHE A 224 -6.36 -23.37 -5.47
C PHE A 224 -6.67 -24.25 -6.70
N THR A 225 -7.80 -24.03 -7.29
CA THR A 225 -8.34 -24.81 -8.42
C THR A 225 -8.47 -23.90 -9.66
N PRO A 226 -7.37 -23.63 -10.39
CA PRO A 226 -7.44 -22.82 -11.60
C PRO A 226 -8.17 -23.56 -12.71
N ARG A 227 -8.80 -22.81 -13.62
CA ARG A 227 -9.20 -23.34 -14.91
C ARG A 227 -7.95 -23.39 -15.79
N ILE A 228 -7.66 -24.53 -16.41
CA ILE A 228 -6.54 -24.69 -17.33
C ILE A 228 -7.09 -25.13 -18.67
N THR A 229 -6.78 -24.36 -19.71
CA THR A 229 -7.17 -24.66 -21.10
C THR A 229 -5.94 -24.65 -22.00
N GLU A 230 -5.96 -25.53 -23.02
CA GLU A 230 -4.88 -25.63 -24.00
C GLU A 230 -5.44 -25.40 -25.39
N HIS A 231 -4.78 -24.53 -26.15
CA HIS A 231 -5.18 -24.11 -27.48
C HIS A 231 -4.05 -24.36 -28.48
N ARG A 232 -4.31 -25.20 -29.49
CA ARG A 232 -3.40 -25.36 -30.61
C ARG A 232 -3.48 -24.12 -31.49
N VAL A 233 -2.32 -23.45 -31.70
CA VAL A 233 -2.24 -22.22 -32.52
C VAL A 233 -1.66 -22.53 -33.89
N THR A 234 -0.54 -23.26 -33.91
CA THR A 234 0.10 -23.74 -35.15
C THR A 234 0.41 -25.22 -35.03
N ASP A 235 1.03 -25.82 -36.05
CA ASP A 235 1.46 -27.22 -35.96
C ASP A 235 2.55 -27.47 -34.90
N ASN A 236 3.28 -26.40 -34.51
CA ASN A 236 4.42 -26.51 -33.59
C ASN A 236 4.17 -25.74 -32.26
N THR A 237 3.10 -24.96 -32.18
CA THR A 237 2.87 -24.07 -31.03
C THR A 237 1.50 -24.26 -30.40
N ASP A 238 1.50 -24.44 -29.07
CA ASP A 238 0.32 -24.44 -28.22
C ASP A 238 0.39 -23.30 -27.21
N ILE A 239 -0.77 -22.79 -26.81
CA ILE A 239 -0.92 -21.86 -25.71
C ILE A 239 -1.72 -22.52 -24.59
N ILE A 240 -1.14 -22.60 -23.40
CA ILE A 240 -1.81 -23.06 -22.19
C ILE A 240 -2.20 -21.82 -21.38
N LEU A 241 -3.49 -21.64 -21.12
CA LEU A 241 -4.00 -20.56 -20.30
C LEU A 241 -4.30 -21.12 -18.90
N ILE A 242 -3.72 -20.50 -17.88
CA ILE A 242 -3.98 -20.79 -16.47
C ILE A 242 -4.75 -19.62 -15.90
N GLU A 243 -5.94 -19.89 -15.39
CA GLU A 243 -6.88 -18.90 -14.84
C GLU A 243 -7.09 -19.20 -13.35
N PRO A 244 -6.29 -18.58 -12.45
CA PRO A 244 -6.39 -18.80 -11.02
C PRO A 244 -7.76 -18.39 -10.46
N PRO A 245 -8.22 -18.96 -9.34
CA PRO A 245 -9.50 -18.57 -8.72
C PRO A 245 -9.48 -17.13 -8.21
N CYS A 246 -8.30 -16.54 -8.01
CA CYS A 246 -8.09 -15.14 -7.60
C CYS A 246 -7.87 -14.18 -8.77
N GLY A 247 -8.12 -14.58 -10.00
CA GLY A 247 -7.83 -13.76 -11.19
C GLY A 247 -6.35 -13.78 -11.55
N SER A 248 -5.94 -12.82 -12.40
CA SER A 248 -4.55 -12.65 -12.88
C SER A 248 -4.05 -13.87 -13.63
N ASN A 249 -4.46 -13.96 -14.88
CA ASN A 249 -4.18 -15.10 -15.74
C ASN A 249 -2.70 -15.16 -16.11
N THR A 250 -2.19 -16.37 -16.23
CA THR A 250 -0.86 -16.66 -16.78
C THR A 250 -1.03 -17.48 -18.05
N ALA A 251 -0.39 -17.07 -19.15
CA ALA A 251 -0.31 -17.90 -20.33
C ALA A 251 1.08 -18.51 -20.48
N ILE A 252 1.15 -19.73 -21.04
CA ILE A 252 2.38 -20.40 -21.38
C ILE A 252 2.35 -20.74 -22.88
N ILE A 253 3.23 -20.13 -23.65
CA ILE A 253 3.44 -20.44 -25.04
C ILE A 253 4.47 -21.58 -25.11
N ARG A 254 4.08 -22.73 -25.64
CA ARG A 254 4.94 -23.89 -25.85
C ARG A 254 5.22 -24.03 -27.34
N SER A 255 6.48 -23.87 -27.77
CA SER A 255 6.88 -23.97 -29.17
C SER A 255 8.24 -24.63 -29.32
N GLY A 256 8.32 -25.69 -30.07
CA GLY A 256 9.57 -26.37 -30.39
C GLY A 256 10.34 -26.84 -29.14
N GLY A 257 9.66 -27.21 -28.08
CA GLY A 257 10.29 -27.62 -26.78
C GLY A 257 10.77 -26.45 -25.92
N ARG A 258 10.50 -25.19 -26.32
CA ARG A 258 10.75 -23.97 -25.53
C ARG A 258 9.44 -23.48 -24.92
N TYR A 259 9.57 -22.72 -23.83
CA TYR A 259 8.43 -22.17 -23.11
C TYR A 259 8.64 -20.68 -22.84
N LEU A 260 7.66 -19.87 -23.17
CA LEU A 260 7.56 -18.46 -22.79
C LEU A 260 6.30 -18.26 -21.97
N PHE A 261 6.43 -17.64 -20.83
CA PHE A 261 5.31 -17.24 -20.01
C PHE A 261 4.86 -15.83 -20.39
N VAL A 262 3.57 -15.54 -20.27
CA VAL A 262 3.03 -14.19 -20.35
C VAL A 262 2.30 -13.93 -19.05
N ASP A 263 2.78 -12.97 -18.27
CA ASP A 263 2.42 -12.65 -16.90
C ASP A 263 2.53 -13.82 -15.92
N THR A 264 2.43 -13.56 -14.61
CA THR A 264 2.78 -14.58 -13.61
C THR A 264 1.82 -14.71 -12.43
N GLY A 265 0.80 -13.88 -12.35
CA GLY A 265 -0.12 -13.88 -11.21
C GLY A 265 0.48 -13.29 -9.93
N TYR A 266 -0.21 -13.45 -8.81
CA TYR A 266 0.18 -12.95 -7.49
C TYR A 266 1.31 -13.76 -6.85
N ALA A 267 2.27 -13.08 -6.23
CA ALA A 267 3.33 -13.74 -5.44
C ALA A 267 2.76 -14.56 -4.27
N TYR A 268 1.62 -14.16 -3.73
CA TYR A 268 0.93 -14.89 -2.67
C TYR A 268 0.60 -16.36 -3.06
N CYS A 269 0.35 -16.62 -4.34
CA CYS A 269 0.04 -17.95 -4.87
C CYS A 269 1.26 -18.66 -5.48
N ARG A 270 2.48 -18.20 -5.19
CA ARG A 270 3.74 -18.72 -5.80
C ARG A 270 3.88 -20.24 -5.67
N ALA A 271 3.58 -20.81 -4.50
CA ALA A 271 3.74 -22.24 -4.27
C ALA A 271 2.79 -23.07 -5.15
N GLU A 272 1.55 -22.64 -5.24
CA GLU A 272 0.50 -23.27 -6.04
C GLU A 272 0.79 -23.18 -7.53
N MET A 273 1.16 -21.98 -8.00
CA MET A 273 1.50 -21.76 -9.41
C MET A 273 2.74 -22.56 -9.83
N ARG A 274 3.77 -22.58 -9.00
CA ARG A 274 4.99 -23.40 -9.30
C ARG A 274 4.67 -24.89 -9.38
N ARG A 275 3.79 -25.41 -8.53
CA ARG A 275 3.33 -26.79 -8.63
C ARG A 275 2.65 -27.05 -9.97
N ILE A 276 1.74 -26.17 -10.40
CA ILE A 276 1.05 -26.27 -11.69
C ILE A 276 2.04 -26.20 -12.85
N PHE A 277 3.00 -25.29 -12.81
CA PHE A 277 4.04 -25.20 -13.84
C PHE A 277 4.83 -26.50 -13.94
N ALA A 278 5.20 -27.11 -12.81
CA ALA A 278 5.90 -28.39 -12.78
C ALA A 278 5.04 -29.58 -13.27
N GLU A 279 3.72 -29.53 -13.07
CA GLU A 279 2.79 -30.53 -13.59
C GLU A 279 2.60 -30.39 -15.11
N LEU A 280 2.60 -29.16 -15.64
CA LEU A 280 2.38 -28.88 -17.06
C LEU A 280 3.66 -28.96 -17.91
N ILE A 281 4.82 -28.72 -17.30
CA ILE A 281 6.11 -28.61 -18.00
C ILE A 281 7.11 -29.64 -17.44
N PRO A 282 7.41 -30.72 -18.19
CA PRO A 282 8.44 -31.67 -17.79
C PRO A 282 9.79 -30.99 -17.56
N GLY A 283 10.37 -31.16 -16.38
CA GLY A 283 11.67 -30.59 -16.05
C GLY A 283 11.67 -29.09 -15.73
N PHE A 284 10.52 -28.52 -15.38
CA PHE A 284 10.31 -27.09 -15.09
C PHE A 284 11.39 -26.49 -14.18
N ASP A 285 11.76 -27.18 -13.08
CA ASP A 285 12.73 -26.61 -12.13
C ASP A 285 14.14 -26.44 -12.70
N GLY A 286 14.54 -27.30 -13.65
CA GLY A 286 15.86 -27.28 -14.27
C GLY A 286 15.97 -26.52 -15.60
N MET A 287 14.85 -26.04 -16.15
CA MET A 287 14.84 -25.32 -17.42
C MET A 287 15.14 -23.82 -17.24
N LYS A 288 15.65 -23.17 -18.32
CA LYS A 288 15.67 -21.72 -18.40
C LYS A 288 14.24 -21.19 -18.51
N LYS A 289 13.85 -20.28 -17.60
CA LYS A 289 12.51 -19.70 -17.49
C LYS A 289 12.50 -18.31 -18.08
N GLU A 290 11.66 -18.09 -19.08
CA GLU A 290 11.52 -16.81 -19.77
C GLU A 290 10.06 -16.35 -19.65
N VAL A 291 9.86 -15.06 -19.35
CA VAL A 291 8.55 -14.45 -19.23
C VAL A 291 8.50 -13.11 -19.95
N PHE A 292 7.39 -12.84 -20.61
CA PHE A 292 7.01 -11.50 -21.06
C PHE A 292 5.99 -10.95 -20.05
N VAL A 293 6.30 -9.82 -19.44
CA VAL A 293 5.35 -9.15 -18.54
C VAL A 293 4.67 -8.00 -19.28
N THR A 294 3.32 -7.98 -19.25
CA THR A 294 2.54 -6.96 -19.95
C THR A 294 2.68 -5.60 -19.31
N HIS A 295 2.66 -5.53 -17.97
CA HIS A 295 2.83 -4.30 -17.20
C HIS A 295 3.26 -4.59 -15.75
N ALA A 296 3.71 -3.53 -15.05
CA ALA A 296 4.28 -3.64 -13.70
C ALA A 296 3.18 -3.52 -12.62
N ASP A 297 2.24 -4.48 -12.58
CA ASP A 297 1.31 -4.59 -11.47
C ASP A 297 1.56 -5.87 -10.66
N VAL A 298 1.20 -5.84 -9.37
CA VAL A 298 1.53 -6.90 -8.39
C VAL A 298 0.96 -8.26 -8.77
N ASP A 299 -0.13 -8.29 -9.50
CA ASP A 299 -0.81 -9.50 -9.97
C ASP A 299 -0.34 -9.99 -11.35
N HIS A 300 0.49 -9.24 -12.03
CA HIS A 300 1.17 -9.66 -13.25
C HIS A 300 2.65 -9.98 -13.00
N CYS A 301 3.25 -9.35 -12.00
CA CYS A 301 4.67 -9.41 -11.68
C CYS A 301 5.04 -10.33 -10.50
N GLY A 302 4.06 -11.01 -9.88
CA GLY A 302 4.25 -11.66 -8.57
C GLY A 302 5.35 -12.73 -8.54
N LEU A 303 5.57 -13.48 -9.63
CA LEU A 303 6.55 -14.54 -9.69
C LEU A 303 7.79 -14.19 -10.54
N LEU A 304 7.95 -12.95 -11.00
CA LEU A 304 9.10 -12.54 -11.82
C LEU A 304 10.47 -12.91 -11.20
N PRO A 305 10.67 -12.85 -9.86
CA PRO A 305 11.94 -13.29 -9.27
C PRO A 305 12.33 -14.76 -9.56
N ASP A 306 11.37 -15.62 -9.90
CA ASP A 306 11.59 -17.04 -10.22
C ASP A 306 12.07 -17.26 -11.67
N PHE A 307 12.05 -16.23 -12.51
CA PHE A 307 12.42 -16.29 -13.91
C PHE A 307 13.87 -15.87 -14.13
N ASP A 308 14.50 -16.40 -15.19
CA ASP A 308 15.87 -16.10 -15.57
C ASP A 308 15.94 -14.91 -16.53
N THR A 309 14.89 -14.72 -17.34
CA THR A 309 14.77 -13.59 -18.28
C THR A 309 13.36 -13.04 -18.24
N VAL A 310 13.23 -11.74 -18.07
CA VAL A 310 11.97 -10.99 -18.02
C VAL A 310 11.96 -9.99 -19.18
N TYR A 311 11.14 -10.21 -20.18
CA TYR A 311 10.92 -9.27 -21.27
C TYR A 311 9.84 -8.28 -20.88
N ALA A 312 10.08 -6.99 -21.11
CA ALA A 312 9.17 -5.92 -20.77
C ALA A 312 9.32 -4.71 -21.71
N SER A 313 8.27 -3.90 -21.86
CA SER A 313 8.37 -2.61 -22.52
C SER A 313 9.38 -1.69 -21.83
N ALA A 314 9.82 -0.63 -22.48
CA ALA A 314 10.80 0.30 -21.91
C ALA A 314 10.28 0.91 -20.60
N GLU A 315 9.04 1.32 -20.56
CA GLU A 315 8.41 1.95 -19.38
C GLU A 315 8.18 0.93 -18.27
N THR A 316 7.70 -0.29 -18.60
CA THR A 316 7.55 -1.37 -17.61
C THR A 316 8.89 -1.78 -17.03
N ALA A 317 9.94 -1.92 -17.87
CA ALA A 317 11.28 -2.22 -17.41
C ALA A 317 11.85 -1.14 -16.49
N GLU A 318 11.57 0.14 -16.78
CA GLU A 318 11.96 1.25 -15.90
C GLU A 318 11.21 1.20 -14.56
N CYS A 319 9.90 0.92 -14.58
CA CYS A 319 9.12 0.76 -13.36
C CYS A 319 9.68 -0.35 -12.46
N LEU A 320 9.99 -1.52 -13.04
CA LEU A 320 10.58 -2.65 -12.30
C LEU A 320 11.96 -2.30 -11.70
N ARG A 321 12.78 -1.51 -12.41
CA ARG A 321 14.06 -1.01 -11.88
C ARG A 321 13.87 -0.06 -10.71
N MET A 322 12.89 0.86 -10.81
CA MET A 322 12.56 1.79 -9.73
C MET A 322 12.09 1.03 -8.49
N GLU A 323 11.19 0.07 -8.65
CA GLU A 323 10.69 -0.75 -7.54
C GLU A 323 11.81 -1.52 -6.84
N TYR A 324 12.78 -2.05 -7.59
CA TYR A 324 13.92 -2.73 -7.01
C TYR A 324 14.86 -1.80 -6.24
N ALA A 325 15.07 -0.59 -6.74
CA ALA A 325 15.97 0.40 -6.13
C ALA A 325 15.36 1.06 -4.88
N ASP A 326 14.11 1.50 -4.98
CA ASP A 326 13.47 2.38 -4.01
C ASP A 326 12.19 1.81 -3.39
N GLY A 327 11.71 0.64 -3.86
CA GLY A 327 10.43 0.04 -3.48
C GLY A 327 9.20 0.71 -4.11
N ASP A 328 9.41 1.77 -4.90
CA ASP A 328 8.36 2.60 -5.48
C ASP A 328 8.30 2.47 -7.00
N GLY A 329 7.13 2.16 -7.55
CA GLY A 329 6.83 2.18 -8.98
C GLY A 329 6.15 3.48 -9.43
N TYR A 330 5.55 3.47 -10.63
CA TYR A 330 4.88 4.68 -11.17
C TYR A 330 3.68 5.13 -10.35
N ARG A 331 2.89 4.20 -9.79
CA ARG A 331 1.71 4.53 -8.98
C ARG A 331 2.10 5.22 -7.67
N GLU A 332 3.20 4.81 -7.05
CA GLU A 332 3.70 5.38 -5.80
C GLU A 332 4.32 6.78 -5.97
N LYS A 333 4.59 7.22 -7.20
CA LYS A 333 4.97 8.63 -7.46
C LYS A 333 3.85 9.61 -7.07
N ASN A 334 2.60 9.16 -7.08
CA ASN A 334 1.50 9.92 -6.50
C ASN A 334 1.44 9.66 -4.98
N PRO A 335 1.73 10.66 -4.13
CA PRO A 335 1.73 10.48 -2.68
C PRO A 335 0.39 10.01 -2.12
N LEU A 336 -0.72 10.33 -2.81
CA LEU A 336 -2.06 9.90 -2.40
C LEU A 336 -2.31 8.40 -2.64
N HIS A 337 -1.66 7.81 -3.63
CA HIS A 337 -1.82 6.39 -3.95
C HIS A 337 -0.79 5.51 -3.25
N LYS A 338 0.37 6.07 -2.92
CA LYS A 338 1.51 5.30 -2.38
C LYS A 338 1.15 4.40 -1.21
N PRO A 339 0.48 4.84 -0.14
CA PRO A 339 0.17 3.98 1.00
C PRO A 339 -0.71 2.79 0.62
N TYR A 340 -1.69 3.02 -0.27
CA TYR A 340 -2.58 1.97 -0.75
C TYR A 340 -1.82 0.91 -1.56
N ILE A 341 -0.97 1.33 -2.49
CA ILE A 341 -0.16 0.40 -3.30
C ILE A 341 0.81 -0.39 -2.42
N GLN A 342 1.42 0.25 -1.42
CA GLN A 342 2.28 -0.44 -0.44
C GLN A 342 1.50 -1.49 0.38
N ILE A 343 0.26 -1.20 0.77
CA ILE A 343 -0.63 -2.19 1.40
C ILE A 343 -0.84 -3.39 0.46
N CYS A 344 -1.15 -3.15 -0.81
CA CYS A 344 -1.34 -4.22 -1.79
C CYS A 344 -0.08 -5.08 -1.96
N LYS A 345 1.10 -4.47 -2.09
CA LYS A 345 2.38 -5.17 -2.19
C LYS A 345 2.66 -6.06 -0.97
N ILE A 346 2.42 -5.55 0.23
CA ILE A 346 2.59 -6.31 1.48
C ILE A 346 1.63 -7.50 1.52
N LEU A 347 0.33 -7.27 1.29
CA LEU A 347 -0.70 -8.30 1.38
C LEU A 347 -0.55 -9.40 0.33
N THR A 348 -0.05 -9.07 -0.84
CA THR A 348 0.20 -10.04 -1.92
C THR A 348 1.59 -10.69 -1.87
N SER A 349 2.40 -10.37 -0.85
CA SER A 349 3.78 -10.87 -0.70
C SER A 349 4.69 -10.53 -1.89
N TYR A 350 4.43 -9.39 -2.53
CA TYR A 350 5.19 -8.95 -3.69
C TYR A 350 6.66 -8.70 -3.36
N THR A 351 7.54 -9.12 -4.26
CA THR A 351 8.99 -8.89 -4.19
C THR A 351 9.48 -8.41 -5.55
N PRO A 352 10.18 -7.27 -5.63
CA PRO A 352 10.72 -6.77 -6.89
C PRO A 352 11.69 -7.76 -7.55
N VAL A 353 11.70 -7.78 -8.87
CA VAL A 353 12.64 -8.60 -9.66
C VAL A 353 14.00 -7.91 -9.78
N ASP A 354 15.08 -8.70 -9.76
CA ASP A 354 16.43 -8.19 -10.04
C ASP A 354 16.50 -7.57 -11.45
N PRO A 355 16.86 -6.29 -11.60
CA PRO A 355 16.97 -5.62 -12.88
C PRO A 355 17.92 -6.29 -13.89
N ALA A 356 18.91 -7.05 -13.41
CA ALA A 356 19.84 -7.79 -14.26
C ALA A 356 19.12 -8.87 -15.10
N LYS A 357 17.92 -9.29 -14.70
CA LYS A 357 17.10 -10.25 -15.44
C LYS A 357 16.17 -9.58 -16.46
N VAL A 358 16.01 -8.25 -16.40
CA VAL A 358 15.05 -7.52 -17.22
C VAL A 358 15.64 -7.10 -18.55
N VAL A 359 15.03 -7.58 -19.63
CA VAL A 359 15.36 -7.26 -21.02
C VAL A 359 14.27 -6.34 -21.58
N THR A 360 14.66 -5.15 -21.95
CA THR A 360 13.75 -4.19 -22.59
C THR A 360 13.48 -4.59 -24.03
N VAL A 361 12.20 -4.59 -24.44
CA VAL A 361 11.75 -4.86 -25.81
C VAL A 361 10.87 -3.72 -26.32
N GLY A 362 10.94 -3.47 -27.63
CA GLY A 362 10.24 -2.34 -28.25
C GLY A 362 10.88 -0.98 -27.96
N GLU A 363 10.30 0.07 -28.53
CA GLU A 363 10.80 1.44 -28.44
C GLU A 363 10.13 2.17 -27.27
N ALA A 364 10.90 3.04 -26.60
CA ALA A 364 10.38 3.92 -25.57
C ALA A 364 9.42 4.97 -26.15
N ARG A 365 8.60 5.56 -25.27
CA ARG A 365 7.69 6.63 -25.64
C ARG A 365 8.45 7.85 -26.18
N THR A 366 7.99 8.38 -27.32
CA THR A 366 8.36 9.72 -27.83
C THR A 366 7.19 10.69 -27.63
N GLU A 367 7.48 11.99 -27.50
CA GLU A 367 6.44 13.03 -27.32
C GLU A 367 5.47 13.11 -28.51
N GLU A 368 5.90 12.69 -29.70
CA GLU A 368 5.11 12.74 -30.93
C GLU A 368 3.93 11.72 -30.96
N ASN A 369 3.98 10.69 -30.10
CA ASN A 369 3.00 9.60 -30.06
C ASN A 369 1.93 9.80 -28.95
N GLY A 370 1.68 11.01 -28.51
CA GLY A 370 0.72 11.31 -27.44
C GLY A 370 -0.71 11.42 -27.96
N GLY A 371 -1.56 10.42 -27.70
CA GLY A 371 -3.00 10.49 -27.97
C GLY A 371 -3.62 9.29 -28.70
N GLU A 372 -2.81 8.35 -29.16
CA GLU A 372 -3.31 7.09 -29.71
C GLU A 372 -3.70 6.11 -28.60
N VAL A 373 -4.77 5.36 -28.80
CA VAL A 373 -5.24 4.31 -27.85
C VAL A 373 -4.21 3.19 -27.77
N LEU A 374 -3.63 2.80 -28.90
CA LEU A 374 -2.56 1.81 -29.02
C LEU A 374 -1.49 2.38 -29.96
N THR A 375 -0.24 2.40 -29.51
CA THR A 375 0.92 2.82 -30.32
C THR A 375 1.84 1.63 -30.54
N ARG A 376 2.15 1.30 -31.80
CA ARG A 376 3.11 0.24 -32.12
C ARG A 376 4.51 0.65 -31.64
N THR A 377 5.17 -0.26 -30.91
CA THR A 377 6.52 -0.01 -30.32
C THR A 377 7.59 -0.97 -30.85
N GLY A 378 7.20 -2.00 -31.61
CA GLY A 378 8.15 -2.97 -32.15
C GLY A 378 7.52 -4.31 -32.45
N SER A 379 8.34 -5.36 -32.37
CA SER A 379 7.92 -6.75 -32.50
C SER A 379 8.69 -7.67 -31.55
N PHE A 380 8.13 -8.85 -31.30
CA PHE A 380 8.72 -9.88 -30.48
C PHE A 380 8.39 -11.26 -31.05
N ASP A 381 9.43 -12.09 -31.30
CA ASP A 381 9.27 -13.41 -31.87
C ASP A 381 9.47 -14.50 -30.83
N PHE A 382 8.59 -15.50 -30.84
CA PHE A 382 8.78 -16.70 -30.05
C PHE A 382 8.26 -17.94 -30.78
N GLY A 383 9.18 -18.87 -31.07
CA GLY A 383 8.86 -20.03 -31.90
C GLY A 383 8.47 -19.60 -33.30
N ASP A 384 7.29 -19.99 -33.74
CA ASP A 384 6.66 -19.60 -35.01
C ASP A 384 5.58 -18.52 -34.86
N LEU A 385 5.50 -17.88 -33.69
CA LEU A 385 4.65 -16.72 -33.46
C LEU A 385 5.44 -15.43 -33.65
N HIS A 386 4.80 -14.46 -34.30
CA HIS A 386 5.32 -13.12 -34.54
C HIS A 386 4.38 -12.07 -33.95
N PHE A 387 4.75 -11.54 -32.78
CA PHE A 387 3.95 -10.52 -32.11
C PHE A 387 4.38 -9.11 -32.52
N GLU A 388 3.45 -8.31 -33.01
CA GLU A 388 3.58 -6.86 -32.96
C GLU A 388 3.32 -6.37 -31.54
N LEU A 389 4.22 -5.51 -31.05
CA LEU A 389 4.11 -4.93 -29.73
C LEU A 389 3.44 -3.57 -29.80
N TYR A 390 2.40 -3.41 -29.02
CA TYR A 390 1.70 -2.15 -28.85
C TYR A 390 1.76 -1.69 -27.41
N ARG A 391 1.86 -0.39 -27.20
CA ARG A 391 1.71 0.25 -25.90
C ARG A 391 0.32 0.81 -25.78
N GLY A 392 -0.35 0.55 -24.66
CA GLY A 392 -1.62 1.18 -24.28
C GLY A 392 -1.47 2.68 -24.00
N GLY A 393 -2.53 3.45 -24.19
CA GLY A 393 -2.57 4.89 -24.00
C GLY A 393 -2.42 5.37 -22.53
N GLY A 394 -2.16 4.46 -21.56
CA GLY A 394 -1.97 4.77 -20.15
C GLY A 394 -3.27 4.83 -19.34
N GLY A 395 -4.34 4.19 -19.79
CA GLY A 395 -5.62 4.17 -19.08
C GLY A 395 -5.59 3.34 -17.80
N HIS A 396 -4.81 2.25 -17.77
CA HIS A 396 -4.60 1.41 -16.60
C HIS A 396 -3.23 1.68 -15.97
N LEU A 397 -2.12 1.33 -16.66
CA LEU A 397 -0.78 1.59 -16.18
C LEU A 397 0.14 2.08 -17.30
N THR A 398 1.07 2.99 -16.99
CA THR A 398 2.05 3.47 -17.95
C THR A 398 2.95 2.32 -18.43
N GLY A 399 3.10 2.20 -19.75
CA GLY A 399 3.95 1.20 -20.37
C GLY A 399 3.30 -0.17 -20.58
N GLU A 400 2.01 -0.30 -20.26
CA GLU A 400 1.26 -1.54 -20.51
C GLU A 400 1.33 -1.95 -21.98
N SER A 401 1.68 -3.23 -22.19
CA SER A 401 1.93 -3.81 -23.51
C SER A 401 0.79 -4.71 -23.95
N VAL A 402 0.39 -4.57 -25.22
CA VAL A 402 -0.46 -5.52 -25.92
C VAL A 402 0.39 -6.23 -27.00
N LEU A 403 0.34 -7.56 -27.01
CA LEU A 403 1.03 -8.40 -27.98
C LEU A 403 -0.02 -8.93 -28.96
N ILE A 404 0.18 -8.71 -30.28
CA ILE A 404 -0.76 -9.16 -31.30
C ILE A 404 -0.01 -9.94 -32.38
N ASP A 405 -0.35 -11.21 -32.54
CA ASP A 405 0.03 -12.00 -33.72
C ASP A 405 -1.18 -12.05 -34.67
N TYR A 406 -1.11 -11.26 -35.72
CA TYR A 406 -2.20 -11.13 -36.68
C TYR A 406 -2.37 -12.38 -37.57
N GLU A 407 -1.27 -13.07 -37.84
CA GLU A 407 -1.26 -14.26 -38.70
C GLU A 407 -2.00 -15.42 -38.03
N ASN A 408 -1.73 -15.59 -36.71
CA ASN A 408 -2.29 -16.68 -35.94
C ASN A 408 -3.50 -16.25 -35.08
N SER A 409 -3.93 -14.98 -35.19
CA SER A 409 -5.07 -14.42 -34.43
C SER A 409 -4.91 -14.58 -32.90
N VAL A 410 -3.71 -14.33 -32.36
CA VAL A 410 -3.40 -14.39 -30.95
C VAL A 410 -3.21 -12.98 -30.39
N VAL A 411 -3.85 -12.68 -29.24
CA VAL A 411 -3.68 -11.41 -28.54
C VAL A 411 -3.49 -11.65 -27.05
N PHE A 412 -2.45 -11.02 -26.48
CA PHE A 412 -2.32 -10.83 -25.05
C PHE A 412 -2.52 -9.35 -24.75
N SER A 413 -3.65 -9.03 -24.12
CA SER A 413 -4.11 -7.65 -23.95
C SER A 413 -3.62 -7.00 -22.65
N GLY A 414 -3.02 -7.76 -21.72
CA GLY A 414 -2.87 -7.28 -20.35
C GLY A 414 -4.23 -6.82 -19.82
N ASP A 415 -4.24 -5.73 -19.08
CA ASP A 415 -5.46 -5.12 -18.52
C ASP A 415 -6.04 -3.99 -19.38
N VAL A 416 -5.47 -3.74 -20.58
CA VAL A 416 -6.08 -2.86 -21.59
C VAL A 416 -7.49 -3.34 -21.98
N TYR A 417 -7.68 -4.66 -22.01
CA TYR A 417 -8.97 -5.28 -22.25
C TYR A 417 -9.17 -6.52 -21.39
N VAL A 418 -10.20 -6.51 -20.55
CA VAL A 418 -10.57 -7.62 -19.67
C VAL A 418 -11.91 -8.20 -20.11
N ASN A 419 -11.95 -9.51 -20.44
CA ASN A 419 -13.18 -10.20 -20.80
C ASN A 419 -13.94 -10.63 -19.54
N MET A 420 -14.92 -9.82 -19.13
CA MET A 420 -15.74 -10.09 -17.94
C MET A 420 -16.80 -11.19 -18.14
N LYS A 421 -17.09 -11.62 -19.38
CA LYS A 421 -18.21 -12.53 -19.66
C LYS A 421 -17.88 -14.00 -19.36
N ASP A 422 -16.62 -14.39 -19.54
CA ASP A 422 -16.21 -15.80 -19.45
C ASP A 422 -15.46 -16.11 -18.16
N MET A 423 -15.49 -15.19 -17.19
CA MET A 423 -14.89 -15.41 -15.87
C MET A 423 -15.56 -16.56 -15.15
N THR A 424 -14.75 -17.35 -14.41
CA THR A 424 -15.29 -18.31 -13.48
C THR A 424 -16.06 -17.60 -12.37
N GLU A 425 -16.99 -18.28 -11.71
CA GLU A 425 -17.74 -17.70 -10.58
C GLU A 425 -16.81 -17.20 -9.48
N LYS A 426 -15.72 -17.94 -9.17
CA LYS A 426 -14.70 -17.53 -8.20
C LYS A 426 -13.98 -16.25 -8.63
N GLN A 427 -13.54 -16.15 -9.88
CA GLN A 427 -12.92 -14.93 -10.41
C GLN A 427 -13.88 -13.73 -10.39
N ALA A 428 -15.15 -13.93 -10.75
CA ALA A 428 -16.15 -12.88 -10.72
C ALA A 428 -16.42 -12.38 -9.28
N GLN A 429 -16.39 -13.26 -8.29
CA GLN A 429 -16.47 -12.87 -6.86
C GLN A 429 -15.25 -12.06 -6.43
N TYR A 430 -14.06 -12.50 -6.82
CA TYR A 430 -12.80 -11.86 -6.52
C TYR A 430 -12.73 -10.45 -7.13
N ASN A 431 -13.04 -10.30 -8.42
CA ASN A 431 -12.98 -9.03 -9.13
C ASN A 431 -13.95 -7.94 -8.59
N ARG A 432 -14.95 -8.30 -7.79
CA ARG A 432 -15.79 -7.31 -7.09
C ARG A 432 -15.02 -6.52 -6.03
N TYR A 433 -13.94 -7.08 -5.52
CA TYR A 433 -13.19 -6.54 -4.39
C TYR A 433 -11.71 -6.35 -4.70
N ALA A 434 -11.25 -6.82 -5.87
CA ALA A 434 -9.89 -6.58 -6.32
C ALA A 434 -9.58 -5.07 -6.29
N PRO A 435 -8.45 -4.68 -5.77
CA PRO A 435 -7.99 -3.31 -5.85
C PRO A 435 -7.62 -3.01 -7.31
N ILE A 436 -8.44 -2.23 -7.98
CA ILE A 436 -8.22 -1.81 -9.37
C ILE A 436 -7.47 -0.50 -9.38
#